data_3ffb5abed538daf1639194f18881a04d
#
_entry.id   3ffb5abed538daf1639194f18881a04d
#
_cell.length_a   1.000
_cell.length_b   1.000
_cell.length_c   1.000
_cell.angle_alpha   90.00
_cell.angle_beta   90.00
_cell.angle_gamma   90.00
#
_symmetry.space_group_name_H-M   'P 1'
#
loop_
_entity.id
_entity.type
_entity.pdbx_description
1 polymer ?
#
loop_
_entity_poly.entity_id
_entity_poly.type
_entity_poly.pdbx_seq_one_letter_code
_entity_poly.pdbx_strand_id
1 'polypeptide(L)'
;AGRDRFILSKGHAGAGVYAVLAECGFFEKAKLMDHCQNGSVFSGHVSDKSIPGVELSTGALGHGLPVGSGIALAAKLENKQHHIFVLMSDGELNEGSNWEAFLFSAHHQLSNLTAIIDRNRLQSIRSTELTVKLEPLVEKFIAFGWNVLEIDGHDHQSLKENLNVRDRYMPTVIIANTIKGKGVSFMENEVEWHYRTPLDEFFKQAIRELEIAEI
;
A
#
# COMPACT_ATOMS: atom_id res chain seq x y z
N ALA A 1 -19.02 -8.70 9.50
CA ALA A 1 -18.15 -8.88 10.68
C ALA A 1 -16.93 -9.75 10.38
N GLY A 2 -16.95 -10.68 9.40
CA GLY A 2 -15.85 -11.58 9.06
C GLY A 2 -14.98 -11.16 7.86
N ARG A 3 -15.12 -9.93 7.35
CA ARG A 3 -14.37 -9.42 6.21
C ARG A 3 -12.92 -9.15 6.59
N ASP A 4 -11.98 -9.46 5.71
CA ASP A 4 -10.59 -9.03 5.81
C ASP A 4 -10.47 -7.50 5.88
N ARG A 5 -9.38 -7.00 6.42
CA ARG A 5 -9.08 -5.57 6.55
C ARG A 5 -7.95 -5.18 5.63
N PHE A 6 -8.12 -4.06 4.95
CA PHE A 6 -7.09 -3.46 4.12
C PHE A 6 -6.77 -2.05 4.62
N ILE A 7 -5.49 -1.80 4.90
CA ILE A 7 -4.99 -0.49 5.34
C ILE A 7 -4.02 0.03 4.29
N LEU A 8 -4.32 1.19 3.73
CA LEU A 8 -3.36 1.92 2.90
C LEU A 8 -2.47 2.77 3.82
N SER A 9 -1.29 2.27 4.18
CA SER A 9 -0.35 3.02 5.04
C SER A 9 0.27 4.23 4.32
N LYS A 10 0.59 4.07 3.03
CA LYS A 10 1.03 5.17 2.14
C LYS A 10 -0.15 6.06 1.74
N GLY A 11 -0.71 6.80 2.68
CA GLY A 11 -1.97 7.56 2.54
C GLY A 11 -2.02 8.53 1.36
N HIS A 12 -0.87 8.99 0.87
CA HIS A 12 -0.74 9.83 -0.32
C HIS A 12 -1.12 9.12 -1.65
N ALA A 13 -1.31 7.80 -1.63
CA ALA A 13 -1.91 7.05 -2.75
C ALA A 13 -3.44 6.94 -2.63
N GLY A 14 -4.08 7.84 -1.88
CA GLY A 14 -5.51 7.84 -1.60
C GLY A 14 -6.40 7.82 -2.84
N ALA A 15 -6.05 8.57 -3.90
CA ALA A 15 -6.79 8.56 -5.16
C ALA A 15 -6.95 7.14 -5.74
N GLY A 16 -5.88 6.33 -5.70
CA GLY A 16 -5.90 4.94 -6.18
C GLY A 16 -6.86 4.07 -5.36
N VAL A 17 -6.81 4.19 -4.03
CA VAL A 17 -7.73 3.43 -3.15
C VAL A 17 -9.18 3.84 -3.36
N TYR A 18 -9.47 5.14 -3.53
CA TYR A 18 -10.82 5.59 -3.80
C TYR A 18 -11.35 5.04 -5.15
N ALA A 19 -10.51 5.05 -6.19
CA ALA A 19 -10.88 4.47 -7.48
C ALA A 19 -11.20 2.98 -7.35
N VAL A 20 -10.34 2.19 -6.68
CA VAL A 20 -10.57 0.75 -6.46
C VAL A 20 -11.83 0.49 -5.63
N LEU A 21 -12.08 1.25 -4.57
CA LEU A 21 -13.28 1.10 -3.75
C LEU A 21 -14.56 1.40 -4.54
N ALA A 22 -14.52 2.42 -5.42
CA ALA A 22 -15.64 2.73 -6.31
C ALA A 22 -15.88 1.60 -7.33
N GLU A 23 -14.81 1.06 -7.95
CA GLU A 23 -14.90 -0.10 -8.85
C GLU A 23 -15.46 -1.35 -8.14
N CYS A 24 -15.10 -1.55 -6.88
CA CYS A 24 -15.64 -2.63 -6.04
C CYS A 24 -17.07 -2.35 -5.52
N GLY A 25 -17.70 -1.23 -5.88
CA GLY A 25 -19.08 -0.93 -5.52
C GLY A 25 -19.30 -0.44 -4.09
N PHE A 26 -18.26 0.02 -3.37
CA PHE A 26 -18.42 0.59 -2.04
C PHE A 26 -19.18 1.93 -2.06
N PHE A 27 -19.07 2.66 -3.14
CA PHE A 27 -19.81 3.90 -3.41
C PHE A 27 -19.87 4.18 -4.93
N GLU A 28 -20.73 5.12 -5.34
CA GLU A 28 -20.91 5.47 -6.75
C GLU A 28 -19.66 6.13 -7.35
N LYS A 29 -19.23 5.69 -8.54
CA LYS A 29 -18.07 6.23 -9.27
C LYS A 29 -18.12 7.74 -9.47
N ALA A 30 -19.34 8.31 -9.68
CA ALA A 30 -19.52 9.75 -9.87
C ALA A 30 -18.94 10.58 -8.71
N LYS A 31 -18.91 10.04 -7.49
CA LYS A 31 -18.33 10.71 -6.32
C LYS A 31 -16.83 10.93 -6.40
N LEU A 32 -16.12 10.22 -7.28
CA LEU A 32 -14.69 10.44 -7.51
C LEU A 32 -14.39 11.84 -8.06
N MET A 33 -15.37 12.48 -8.73
CA MET A 33 -15.24 13.86 -9.23
C MET A 33 -15.09 14.89 -8.10
N ASP A 34 -15.46 14.52 -6.87
CA ASP A 34 -15.32 15.38 -5.69
C ASP A 34 -13.92 15.32 -5.08
N HIS A 35 -13.01 14.50 -5.62
CA HIS A 35 -11.66 14.34 -5.07
C HIS A 35 -10.92 15.68 -4.99
N CYS A 36 -10.40 15.99 -3.79
CA CYS A 36 -9.71 17.24 -3.50
C CYS A 36 -10.54 18.53 -3.69
N GLN A 37 -11.87 18.44 -3.79
CA GLN A 37 -12.73 19.63 -3.84
C GLN A 37 -13.01 20.16 -2.43
N ASN A 38 -13.26 21.47 -2.33
CA ASN A 38 -13.60 22.09 -1.04
C ASN A 38 -14.87 21.47 -0.45
N GLY A 39 -14.79 21.03 0.81
CA GLY A 39 -15.89 20.38 1.52
C GLY A 39 -16.08 18.90 1.20
N SER A 40 -15.29 18.33 0.30
CA SER A 40 -15.32 16.90 -0.02
C SER A 40 -14.70 16.06 1.10
N VAL A 41 -15.23 14.84 1.27
CA VAL A 41 -14.62 13.81 2.13
C VAL A 41 -13.45 13.09 1.44
N PHE A 42 -13.38 13.16 0.10
CA PHE A 42 -12.32 12.56 -0.70
C PHE A 42 -11.08 13.45 -0.74
N SER A 43 -10.32 13.42 0.36
CA SER A 43 -9.10 14.22 0.51
C SER A 43 -7.90 13.58 -0.20
N GLY A 44 -6.82 14.35 -0.41
CA GLY A 44 -5.60 13.87 -1.06
C GLY A 44 -4.90 12.70 -0.33
N HIS A 45 -4.99 12.67 1.00
CA HIS A 45 -4.64 11.51 1.81
C HIS A 45 -5.90 10.73 2.18
N VAL A 46 -5.77 9.41 2.31
CA VAL A 46 -6.93 8.59 2.61
C VAL A 46 -7.55 8.92 3.96
N SER A 47 -8.87 9.04 4.01
CA SER A 47 -9.64 9.39 5.21
C SER A 47 -10.76 8.38 5.43
N ASP A 48 -10.94 7.93 6.69
CA ASP A 48 -12.04 7.06 7.12
C ASP A 48 -13.36 7.82 7.35
N LYS A 49 -13.31 9.15 7.26
CA LYS A 49 -14.47 10.00 7.48
C LYS A 49 -15.51 9.83 6.37
N SER A 50 -16.52 9.01 6.65
CA SER A 50 -17.67 8.78 5.77
C SER A 50 -17.35 8.14 4.41
N ILE A 51 -16.21 7.50 4.24
CA ILE A 51 -15.86 6.77 3.02
C ILE A 51 -15.97 5.26 3.30
N PRO A 52 -16.99 4.58 2.74
CA PRO A 52 -17.15 3.15 2.92
C PRO A 52 -15.93 2.37 2.42
N GLY A 53 -15.45 1.41 3.21
CA GLY A 53 -14.32 0.56 2.85
C GLY A 53 -12.96 1.07 3.32
N VAL A 54 -12.84 2.33 3.73
CA VAL A 54 -11.63 2.86 4.37
C VAL A 54 -11.62 2.50 5.85
N GLU A 55 -10.58 1.77 6.28
CA GLU A 55 -10.46 1.28 7.68
C GLU A 55 -9.77 2.28 8.61
N LEU A 56 -8.91 3.15 8.05
CA LEU A 56 -8.06 4.04 8.82
C LEU A 56 -7.71 5.27 7.99
N SER A 57 -7.79 6.45 8.58
CA SER A 57 -7.17 7.66 8.03
C SER A 57 -5.67 7.56 8.16
N THR A 58 -4.95 7.74 7.04
CA THR A 58 -3.49 7.66 7.00
C THR A 58 -2.89 8.86 6.25
N GLY A 59 -1.59 9.04 6.39
CA GLY A 59 -0.86 10.17 5.80
C GLY A 59 0.45 10.44 6.56
N ALA A 60 0.44 10.32 7.89
CA ALA A 60 1.66 10.19 8.66
C ALA A 60 2.24 8.79 8.42
N LEU A 61 3.34 8.72 7.67
CA LEU A 61 4.01 7.46 7.35
C LEU A 61 4.47 6.74 8.63
N GLY A 62 4.59 5.42 8.57
CA GLY A 62 5.01 4.61 9.70
C GLY A 62 3.91 4.23 10.69
N HIS A 63 2.65 4.60 10.46
CA HIS A 63 1.55 4.36 11.39
C HIS A 63 0.58 3.24 10.96
N GLY A 64 0.49 2.96 9.67
CA GLY A 64 -0.44 1.94 9.17
C GLY A 64 -0.10 0.53 9.65
N LEU A 65 1.17 0.15 9.63
CA LEU A 65 1.60 -1.18 10.11
C LEU A 65 1.43 -1.35 11.63
N PRO A 66 1.82 -0.40 12.49
CA PRO A 66 1.53 -0.49 13.94
C PRO A 66 0.04 -0.67 14.25
N VAL A 67 -0.84 0.10 13.60
CA VAL A 67 -2.30 -0.05 13.77
C VAL A 67 -2.78 -1.41 13.23
N GLY A 68 -2.30 -1.82 12.06
CA GLY A 68 -2.60 -3.14 11.49
C GLY A 68 -2.19 -4.28 12.42
N SER A 69 -1.04 -4.17 13.07
CA SER A 69 -0.55 -5.13 14.06
C SER A 69 -1.47 -5.20 15.28
N GLY A 70 -1.97 -4.06 15.76
CA GLY A 70 -2.95 -4.01 16.85
C GLY A 70 -4.27 -4.69 16.47
N ILE A 71 -4.78 -4.46 15.25
CA ILE A 71 -6.00 -5.10 14.74
C ILE A 71 -5.77 -6.62 14.58
N ALA A 72 -4.61 -7.04 14.09
CA ALA A 72 -4.27 -8.45 13.93
C ALA A 72 -4.20 -9.17 15.29
N LEU A 73 -3.59 -8.53 16.29
CA LEU A 73 -3.54 -9.06 17.65
C LEU A 73 -4.94 -9.18 18.25
N ALA A 74 -5.77 -8.16 18.14
CA ALA A 74 -7.15 -8.19 18.62
C ALA A 74 -7.94 -9.34 17.97
N ALA A 75 -7.82 -9.50 16.64
CA ALA A 75 -8.46 -10.61 15.92
C ALA A 75 -7.98 -11.97 16.44
N LYS A 76 -6.68 -12.13 16.68
CA LYS A 76 -6.09 -13.36 17.25
C LYS A 76 -6.64 -13.66 18.64
N LEU A 77 -6.69 -12.66 19.54
CA LEU A 77 -7.21 -12.80 20.91
C LEU A 77 -8.71 -13.14 20.93
N GLU A 78 -9.47 -12.61 19.99
CA GLU A 78 -10.90 -12.87 19.84
C GLU A 78 -11.21 -14.14 19.02
N ASN A 79 -10.20 -14.90 18.58
CA ASN A 79 -10.33 -16.06 17.71
C ASN A 79 -11.10 -15.76 16.40
N LYS A 80 -10.92 -14.55 15.85
CA LYS A 80 -11.47 -14.15 14.54
C LYS A 80 -10.57 -14.64 13.41
N GLN A 81 -11.20 -14.94 12.26
CA GLN A 81 -10.51 -15.54 11.11
C GLN A 81 -10.12 -14.52 10.04
N HIS A 82 -10.49 -13.24 10.18
CA HIS A 82 -10.17 -12.24 9.18
C HIS A 82 -8.67 -11.91 9.16
N HIS A 83 -8.19 -11.63 7.98
CA HIS A 83 -6.80 -11.27 7.70
C HIS A 83 -6.64 -9.76 7.58
N ILE A 84 -5.46 -9.26 7.92
CA ILE A 84 -5.11 -7.84 7.83
C ILE A 84 -4.04 -7.67 6.76
N PHE A 85 -4.30 -6.81 5.78
CA PHE A 85 -3.36 -6.41 4.75
C PHE A 85 -2.99 -4.95 4.94
N VAL A 86 -1.68 -4.64 4.95
CA VAL A 86 -1.18 -3.27 5.06
C VAL A 86 -0.30 -2.97 3.86
N LEU A 87 -0.75 -2.05 2.99
CA LEU A 87 0.03 -1.60 1.84
C LEU A 87 0.88 -0.38 2.23
N MET A 88 2.18 -0.56 2.14
CA MET A 88 3.21 0.40 2.52
C MET A 88 4.01 0.86 1.29
N SER A 89 4.67 1.99 1.38
CA SER A 89 5.74 2.34 0.43
C SER A 89 7.11 1.92 0.97
N ASP A 90 8.07 1.74 0.08
CA ASP A 90 9.46 1.46 0.46
C ASP A 90 10.11 2.63 1.21
N GLY A 91 9.88 3.86 0.77
CA GLY A 91 10.35 5.05 1.48
C GLY A 91 9.79 5.19 2.90
N GLU A 92 8.59 4.66 3.14
CA GLU A 92 7.96 4.62 4.47
C GLU A 92 8.74 3.74 5.45
N LEU A 93 9.57 2.82 4.98
CA LEU A 93 10.43 1.99 5.83
C LEU A 93 11.54 2.78 6.54
N ASN A 94 11.76 4.03 6.18
CA ASN A 94 12.64 4.91 6.95
C ASN A 94 12.02 5.35 8.29
N GLU A 95 10.73 5.16 8.50
CA GLU A 95 10.06 5.43 9.78
C GLU A 95 10.34 4.31 10.79
N GLY A 96 10.89 4.69 11.96
CA GLY A 96 11.30 3.72 13.00
C GLY A 96 10.16 2.88 13.54
N SER A 97 8.95 3.45 13.65
CA SER A 97 7.73 2.77 14.11
C SER A 97 7.36 1.54 13.29
N ASN A 98 7.72 1.48 12.01
CA ASN A 98 7.55 0.27 11.21
C ASN A 98 8.41 -0.88 11.74
N TRP A 99 9.68 -0.62 12.06
CA TRP A 99 10.60 -1.65 12.57
C TRP A 99 10.17 -2.15 13.96
N GLU A 100 9.65 -1.26 14.80
CA GLU A 100 9.01 -1.64 16.06
C GLU A 100 7.81 -2.57 15.83
N ALA A 101 6.96 -2.24 14.84
CA ALA A 101 5.80 -3.06 14.48
C ALA A 101 6.21 -4.41 13.85
N PHE A 102 7.29 -4.46 13.05
CA PHE A 102 7.83 -5.71 12.54
C PHE A 102 8.29 -6.63 13.68
N LEU A 103 9.04 -6.12 14.65
CA LEU A 103 9.45 -6.88 15.84
C LEU A 103 8.25 -7.36 16.65
N PHE A 104 7.30 -6.47 16.93
CA PHE A 104 6.10 -6.78 17.69
C PHE A 104 5.27 -7.89 17.04
N SER A 105 5.03 -7.77 15.73
CA SER A 105 4.20 -8.72 14.99
C SER A 105 4.80 -10.12 14.94
N ALA A 106 6.11 -10.21 14.76
CA ALA A 106 6.82 -11.49 14.80
C ALA A 106 6.80 -12.11 16.20
N HIS A 107 7.07 -11.31 17.25
CA HIS A 107 7.01 -11.76 18.64
C HIS A 107 5.63 -12.35 19.00
N HIS A 108 4.57 -11.68 18.59
CA HIS A 108 3.20 -12.13 18.82
C HIS A 108 2.69 -13.15 17.80
N GLN A 109 3.53 -13.59 16.86
CA GLN A 109 3.19 -14.59 15.84
C GLN A 109 1.86 -14.23 15.15
N LEU A 110 1.77 -13.01 14.60
CA LEU A 110 0.57 -12.49 13.93
C LEU A 110 0.46 -13.06 12.51
N SER A 111 0.24 -14.36 12.38
CA SER A 111 0.13 -15.04 11.08
C SER A 111 -1.08 -14.59 10.24
N ASN A 112 -1.97 -13.80 10.83
CA ASN A 112 -3.11 -13.14 10.18
C ASN A 112 -2.78 -11.72 9.71
N LEU A 113 -1.48 -11.35 9.58
CA LEU A 113 -1.02 -10.06 9.10
C LEU A 113 -0.12 -10.24 7.88
N THR A 114 -0.41 -9.48 6.81
CA THR A 114 0.47 -9.34 5.64
C THR A 114 0.81 -7.87 5.43
N ALA A 115 2.09 -7.54 5.47
CA ALA A 115 2.62 -6.26 5.00
C ALA A 115 2.99 -6.37 3.52
N ILE A 116 2.61 -5.40 2.70
CA ILE A 116 2.93 -5.35 1.27
C ILE A 116 3.76 -4.09 1.06
N ILE A 117 4.99 -4.25 0.59
CA ILE A 117 5.90 -3.15 0.31
C ILE A 117 5.86 -2.86 -1.20
N ASP A 118 5.29 -1.72 -1.58
CA ASP A 118 5.42 -1.18 -2.94
C ASP A 118 6.86 -0.72 -3.14
N ARG A 119 7.70 -1.63 -3.67
CA ARG A 119 9.15 -1.42 -3.85
C ARG A 119 9.43 -0.82 -5.22
N ASN A 120 9.16 0.48 -5.37
CA ASN A 120 9.46 1.23 -6.60
C ASN A 120 10.81 1.96 -6.56
N ARG A 121 11.55 1.89 -5.44
CA ARG A 121 12.90 2.43 -5.24
C ARG A 121 13.01 3.95 -5.28
N LEU A 122 11.89 4.67 -5.29
CA LEU A 122 11.84 6.12 -5.33
C LEU A 122 11.08 6.70 -4.13
N GLN A 123 11.62 7.77 -3.59
CA GLN A 123 10.96 8.62 -2.61
C GLN A 123 10.53 9.95 -3.26
N SER A 124 10.07 10.88 -2.43
CA SER A 124 9.57 12.18 -2.88
C SER A 124 10.58 13.07 -3.60
N ILE A 125 11.88 12.89 -3.33
CA ILE A 125 12.96 13.76 -3.86
C ILE A 125 14.04 13.01 -4.61
N ARG A 126 14.23 11.71 -4.39
CA ARG A 126 15.26 10.88 -5.03
C ARG A 126 15.06 9.40 -4.70
N SER A 127 15.99 8.54 -5.15
CA SER A 127 15.92 7.12 -4.84
C SER A 127 16.03 6.83 -3.33
N THR A 128 15.45 5.70 -2.90
CA THR A 128 15.53 5.23 -1.52
C THR A 128 16.97 5.05 -1.07
N GLU A 129 17.81 4.45 -1.91
CA GLU A 129 19.20 4.13 -1.58
C GLU A 129 20.10 5.37 -1.46
N LEU A 130 19.74 6.47 -2.12
CA LEU A 130 20.44 7.76 -1.97
C LEU A 130 19.89 8.57 -0.80
N THR A 131 18.74 8.23 -0.26
CA THR A 131 18.14 8.91 0.91
C THR A 131 18.64 8.26 2.20
N VAL A 132 18.15 7.08 2.51
CA VAL A 132 18.62 6.20 3.59
C VAL A 132 18.51 4.77 3.09
N LYS A 133 19.62 4.07 2.98
CA LYS A 133 19.70 2.73 2.39
C LYS A 133 18.77 1.74 3.08
N LEU A 134 17.94 1.07 2.28
CA LEU A 134 17.02 0.04 2.74
C LEU A 134 17.58 -1.37 2.55
N GLU A 135 18.42 -1.57 1.52
CA GLU A 135 18.97 -2.90 1.26
C GLU A 135 19.98 -3.36 2.33
N PRO A 136 20.11 -4.66 2.58
CA PRO A 136 19.32 -5.74 2.00
C PRO A 136 17.95 -5.92 2.72
N LEU A 137 16.84 -5.79 2.01
CA LEU A 137 15.49 -5.83 2.63
C LEU A 137 15.05 -7.24 3.01
N VAL A 138 15.28 -8.22 2.13
CA VAL A 138 14.88 -9.62 2.35
C VAL A 138 15.50 -10.15 3.63
N GLU A 139 16.81 -9.98 3.79
CA GLU A 139 17.57 -10.47 4.96
C GLU A 139 17.13 -9.76 6.25
N LYS A 140 16.80 -8.46 6.17
CA LYS A 140 16.28 -7.71 7.31
C LYS A 140 14.97 -8.31 7.79
N PHE A 141 14.00 -8.51 6.90
CA PHE A 141 12.70 -9.07 7.28
C PHE A 141 12.81 -10.51 7.78
N ILE A 142 13.68 -11.33 7.17
CA ILE A 142 13.98 -12.69 7.70
C ILE A 142 14.54 -12.59 9.11
N ALA A 143 15.50 -11.68 9.36
CA ALA A 143 16.08 -11.49 10.69
C ALA A 143 15.05 -10.98 11.72
N PHE A 144 14.03 -10.27 11.29
CA PHE A 144 12.90 -9.86 12.11
C PHE A 144 11.86 -10.97 12.35
N GLY A 145 12.02 -12.15 11.74
CA GLY A 145 11.14 -13.30 11.96
C GLY A 145 9.87 -13.28 11.10
N TRP A 146 9.94 -12.71 9.91
CA TRP A 146 8.84 -12.69 8.96
C TRP A 146 9.04 -13.72 7.84
N ASN A 147 7.93 -14.27 7.35
CA ASN A 147 7.90 -14.99 6.08
C ASN A 147 7.98 -13.97 4.94
N VAL A 148 9.00 -14.09 4.08
CA VAL A 148 9.31 -13.08 3.05
C VAL A 148 9.03 -13.64 1.67
N LEU A 149 8.25 -12.90 0.88
CA LEU A 149 7.95 -13.18 -0.51
C LEU A 149 8.41 -11.99 -1.35
N GLU A 150 9.18 -12.23 -2.39
CA GLU A 150 9.60 -11.19 -3.34
C GLU A 150 8.99 -11.50 -4.72
N ILE A 151 8.26 -10.53 -5.29
CA ILE A 151 7.46 -10.72 -6.49
C ILE A 151 7.59 -9.53 -7.46
N ASP A 152 7.19 -9.74 -8.71
CA ASP A 152 6.85 -8.66 -9.63
C ASP A 152 5.48 -8.08 -9.22
N GLY A 153 5.47 -6.81 -8.79
CA GLY A 153 4.24 -6.12 -8.36
C GLY A 153 3.32 -5.70 -9.52
N HIS A 154 3.73 -5.91 -10.77
CA HIS A 154 2.89 -5.72 -11.96
C HIS A 154 2.33 -7.02 -12.53
N ASP A 155 2.74 -8.17 -12.01
CA ASP A 155 2.15 -9.46 -12.36
C ASP A 155 0.95 -9.75 -11.47
N HIS A 156 -0.26 -9.57 -12.01
CA HIS A 156 -1.52 -9.80 -11.32
C HIS A 156 -1.70 -11.25 -10.86
N GLN A 157 -1.20 -12.22 -11.63
CA GLN A 157 -1.29 -13.63 -11.24
C GLN A 157 -0.39 -13.91 -10.04
N SER A 158 0.85 -13.40 -10.06
CA SER A 158 1.78 -13.49 -8.95
C SER A 158 1.22 -12.81 -7.69
N LEU A 159 0.65 -11.60 -7.82
CA LEU A 159 -0.03 -10.92 -6.71
C LEU A 159 -1.15 -11.77 -6.12
N LYS A 160 -2.05 -12.30 -6.96
CA LYS A 160 -3.19 -13.13 -6.53
C LYS A 160 -2.74 -14.39 -5.78
N GLU A 161 -1.71 -15.04 -6.25
CA GLU A 161 -1.17 -16.25 -5.61
C GLU A 161 -0.52 -15.92 -4.26
N ASN A 162 0.33 -14.91 -4.22
CA ASN A 162 1.10 -14.56 -3.03
C ASN A 162 0.25 -13.86 -1.94
N LEU A 163 -0.79 -13.11 -2.30
CA LEU A 163 -1.75 -12.56 -1.34
C LEU A 163 -2.54 -13.64 -0.58
N ASN A 164 -2.56 -14.87 -1.06
CA ASN A 164 -3.20 -16.02 -0.41
C ASN A 164 -2.22 -16.87 0.41
N VAL A 165 -0.91 -16.62 0.33
CA VAL A 165 0.08 -17.34 1.14
C VAL A 165 -0.10 -17.00 2.61
N ARG A 166 -0.14 -18.01 3.45
CA ARG A 166 -0.23 -17.88 4.91
C ARG A 166 0.80 -18.79 5.54
N ASP A 167 1.64 -18.23 6.37
CA ASP A 167 2.44 -19.05 7.29
C ASP A 167 1.62 -19.39 8.54
N ARG A 168 1.94 -20.47 9.19
CA ARG A 168 1.21 -20.92 10.39
C ARG A 168 1.52 -20.08 11.63
N TYR A 169 2.73 -19.54 11.70
CA TYR A 169 3.25 -18.91 12.91
C TYR A 169 3.81 -17.50 12.66
N MET A 170 4.20 -17.20 11.43
CA MET A 170 4.87 -15.95 11.10
C MET A 170 3.94 -15.00 10.35
N PRO A 171 4.01 -13.68 10.63
CA PRO A 171 3.46 -12.70 9.72
C PRO A 171 4.18 -12.74 8.37
N THR A 172 3.51 -12.32 7.30
CA THR A 172 4.07 -12.34 5.94
C THR A 172 4.38 -10.93 5.46
N VAL A 173 5.54 -10.74 4.84
CA VAL A 173 5.85 -9.54 4.07
C VAL A 173 6.02 -9.88 2.60
N ILE A 174 5.35 -9.14 1.75
CA ILE A 174 5.46 -9.22 0.29
C ILE A 174 6.23 -7.99 -0.18
N ILE A 175 7.40 -8.19 -0.75
CA ILE A 175 8.16 -7.15 -1.44
C ILE A 175 7.73 -7.17 -2.89
N ALA A 176 6.84 -6.27 -3.27
CA ALA A 176 6.33 -6.14 -4.63
C ALA A 176 7.20 -5.16 -5.40
N ASN A 177 8.09 -5.67 -6.25
CA ASN A 177 8.92 -4.83 -7.11
C ASN A 177 8.05 -4.17 -8.17
N THR A 178 8.05 -2.85 -8.22
CA THR A 178 7.21 -2.05 -9.12
C THR A 178 8.01 -0.98 -9.84
N ILE A 179 7.41 -0.43 -10.88
CA ILE A 179 7.89 0.76 -11.58
C ILE A 179 6.94 1.90 -11.23
N LYS A 180 7.45 2.96 -10.59
CA LYS A 180 6.65 4.15 -10.34
C LYS A 180 6.14 4.72 -11.66
N GLY A 181 4.82 5.01 -11.76
CA GLY A 181 4.21 5.56 -12.96
C GLY A 181 4.01 4.56 -14.10
N LYS A 182 4.08 3.25 -13.83
CA LYS A 182 3.92 2.17 -14.83
C LYS A 182 2.71 2.38 -15.73
N GLY A 183 2.94 2.24 -17.03
CA GLY A 183 1.93 2.39 -18.09
C GLY A 183 1.80 3.80 -18.65
N VAL A 184 2.52 4.78 -18.08
CA VAL A 184 2.58 6.16 -18.60
C VAL A 184 4.02 6.56 -18.83
N SER A 185 4.44 6.59 -20.09
CA SER A 185 5.85 6.67 -20.51
C SER A 185 6.64 7.82 -19.88
N PHE A 186 6.02 9.01 -19.76
CA PHE A 186 6.66 10.18 -19.17
C PHE A 186 6.65 10.21 -17.62
N MET A 187 5.97 9.23 -16.99
CA MET A 187 5.93 9.10 -15.52
C MET A 187 6.82 7.97 -15.00
N GLU A 188 7.17 7.00 -15.85
CA GLU A 188 7.93 5.82 -15.43
C GLU A 188 9.30 6.21 -14.87
N ASN A 189 9.54 5.84 -13.58
CA ASN A 189 10.76 6.13 -12.82
C ASN A 189 11.10 7.61 -12.67
N GLU A 190 10.13 8.50 -12.85
CA GLU A 190 10.35 9.93 -12.71
C GLU A 190 9.86 10.45 -11.35
N VAL A 191 10.80 10.99 -10.56
CA VAL A 191 10.55 11.49 -9.20
C VAL A 191 9.56 12.65 -9.19
N GLU A 192 9.61 13.52 -10.19
CA GLU A 192 8.79 14.73 -10.21
C GLU A 192 7.27 14.44 -10.24
N TRP A 193 6.86 13.28 -10.76
CA TRP A 193 5.46 12.86 -10.75
C TRP A 193 4.96 12.34 -9.39
N HIS A 194 5.80 12.45 -8.37
CA HIS A 194 5.35 12.22 -7.00
C HIS A 194 4.40 13.32 -6.51
N TYR A 195 4.58 14.55 -6.98
CA TYR A 195 3.79 15.71 -6.58
C TYR A 195 3.01 16.37 -7.71
N ARG A 196 3.26 15.99 -8.95
CA ARG A 196 2.60 16.60 -10.12
C ARG A 196 1.32 15.84 -10.49
N THR A 197 0.35 16.61 -11.01
CA THR A 197 -0.82 16.09 -11.68
C THR A 197 -0.65 16.33 -13.19
N PRO A 198 -0.86 15.34 -14.06
CA PRO A 198 -0.82 15.55 -15.48
C PRO A 198 -1.98 16.47 -15.90
N LEU A 199 -1.65 17.54 -16.61
CA LEU A 199 -2.60 18.52 -17.13
C LEU A 199 -2.49 18.60 -18.65
N ASP A 200 -3.52 19.09 -19.30
CA ASP A 200 -3.57 19.39 -20.75
C ASP A 200 -3.09 18.21 -21.62
N GLU A 201 -2.00 18.39 -22.37
CA GLU A 201 -1.47 17.36 -23.26
C GLU A 201 -0.90 16.16 -22.53
N PHE A 202 -0.30 16.35 -21.35
CA PHE A 202 0.16 15.22 -20.50
C PHE A 202 -1.01 14.35 -20.06
N PHE A 203 -2.13 14.95 -19.67
CA PHE A 203 -3.33 14.20 -19.31
C PHE A 203 -3.86 13.38 -20.50
N LYS A 204 -3.98 14.00 -21.66
CA LYS A 204 -4.44 13.32 -22.88
C LYS A 204 -3.50 12.17 -23.30
N GLN A 205 -2.20 12.40 -23.16
CA GLN A 205 -1.19 11.37 -23.46
C GLN A 205 -1.33 10.19 -22.49
N ALA A 206 -1.43 10.46 -21.18
CA ALA A 206 -1.59 9.40 -20.17
C ALA A 206 -2.82 8.53 -20.44
N ILE A 207 -3.97 9.16 -20.76
CA ILE A 207 -5.20 8.42 -21.10
C ILE A 207 -4.99 7.55 -22.33
N ARG A 208 -4.41 8.09 -23.42
CA ARG A 208 -4.14 7.29 -24.62
C ARG A 208 -3.22 6.10 -24.36
N GLU A 209 -2.16 6.28 -23.57
CA GLU A 209 -1.21 5.20 -23.26
C GLU A 209 -1.87 4.11 -22.43
N LEU A 210 -2.72 4.48 -21.45
CA LEU A 210 -3.44 3.51 -20.60
C LEU A 210 -4.55 2.76 -21.35
N GLU A 211 -5.20 3.40 -22.34
CA GLU A 211 -6.21 2.74 -23.18
C GLU A 211 -5.60 1.74 -24.18
N ILE A 212 -4.35 2.01 -24.64
CA ILE A 212 -3.63 1.11 -25.57
C ILE A 212 -2.99 -0.08 -24.82
N ALA A 213 -2.56 0.14 -23.60
CA ALA A 213 -2.10 -0.94 -22.74
C ALA A 213 -3.32 -1.79 -22.37
N GLU A 214 -3.62 -2.83 -23.17
CA GLU A 214 -4.53 -3.89 -22.72
C GLU A 214 -3.93 -4.48 -21.44
N ILE A 215 -4.51 -4.06 -20.31
CA ILE A 215 -4.14 -4.49 -18.96
C ILE A 215 -4.74 -5.87 -18.68
#